data_dba4a4146d36b3bcdfd7c32236f61206
#
_entry.id   dba4a4146d36b3bcdfd7c32236f61206
#
_cell.length_a   1.000
_cell.length_b   1.000
_cell.length_c   1.000
_cell.angle_alpha   90.00
_cell.angle_beta   90.00
_cell.angle_gamma   90.00
#
_symmetry.space_group_name_H-M   'P 1'
#
loop_
_entity.id
_entity.type
_entity.pdbx_description
1 polymer ?
#
loop_
_entity_poly.entity_id
_entity_poly.type
_entity_poly.pdbx_seq_one_letter_code
_entity_poly.pdbx_strand_id
1 'polypeptide(L)' 'MNTSEVPVLTVDEAAEYLRIPKSSLYKLAKEGKIPCKKVGRHWRFHRDAIDMWLANQEPTDGSKS' A
#
# COMPACT_ATOMS: atom_id res chain seq x y z
N MET A 1 -20.27 -9.64 -7.84
CA MET A 1 -19.83 -9.30 -7.93
C MET A 1 -19.25 -8.69 -8.32
N ASN A 2 -18.88 -8.41 -8.30
CA ASN A 2 -18.48 -7.79 -8.76
C ASN A 2 -17.27 -7.41 -8.74
N THR A 3 -16.85 -7.17 -9.63
CA THR A 3 -15.56 -6.76 -9.87
C THR A 3 -15.18 -5.65 -9.02
N SER A 4 -16.04 -4.86 -8.70
CA SER A 4 -15.77 -3.77 -7.81
C SER A 4 -15.24 -4.31 -6.49
N GLU A 5 -15.33 -5.58 -6.34
CA GLU A 5 -14.83 -6.17 -5.13
C GLU A 5 -13.36 -6.42 -5.17
N VAL A 6 -12.77 -6.31 -6.31
CA VAL A 6 -11.35 -6.58 -6.42
C VAL A 6 -10.59 -5.55 -5.62
N PRO A 7 -9.89 -5.94 -4.58
CA PRO A 7 -9.20 -4.99 -3.72
C PRO A 7 -7.82 -4.65 -4.23
N VAL A 8 -7.76 -4.27 -5.48
CA VAL A 8 -6.50 -3.87 -6.09
C VAL A 8 -6.47 -2.36 -6.23
N LEU A 9 -5.41 -1.76 -5.74
CA LEU A 9 -5.29 -0.31 -5.73
C LEU A 9 -4.16 0.14 -6.64
N THR A 10 -4.37 1.29 -7.26
CA THR A 10 -3.29 1.93 -7.99
C THR A 10 -2.41 2.66 -6.99
N VAL A 11 -1.30 3.21 -7.48
CA VAL A 11 -0.43 3.99 -6.61
C VAL A 11 -1.21 5.17 -6.01
N ASP A 12 -1.99 5.85 -6.83
CA ASP A 12 -2.77 6.98 -6.35
C ASP A 12 -3.71 6.55 -5.25
N GLU A 13 -4.41 5.45 -5.48
CA GLU A 13 -5.38 4.98 -4.52
C GLU A 13 -4.72 4.50 -3.24
N ALA A 14 -3.61 3.79 -3.38
CA ALA A 14 -2.91 3.28 -2.21
C ALA A 14 -2.32 4.41 -1.38
N ALA A 15 -1.78 5.41 -2.03
CA ALA A 15 -1.22 6.56 -1.32
C ALA A 15 -2.31 7.28 -0.54
N GLU A 16 -3.45 7.43 -1.17
CA GLU A 16 -4.56 8.08 -0.51
C GLU A 16 -5.09 7.24 0.64
N TYR A 17 -5.15 5.94 0.41
CA TYR A 17 -5.62 5.02 1.43
C TYR A 17 -4.73 5.07 2.67
N LEU A 18 -3.42 5.16 2.44
CA LEU A 18 -2.46 5.21 3.53
C LEU A 18 -2.19 6.64 4.00
N ARG A 19 -2.71 7.60 3.26
CA ARG A 19 -2.54 9.02 3.60
C ARG A 19 -1.10 9.44 3.60
N ILE A 20 -0.36 8.98 2.60
CA ILE A 20 1.02 9.39 2.45
C ILE A 20 1.21 9.90 1.03
N PRO A 21 2.26 10.69 0.81
CA PRO A 21 2.54 11.18 -0.54
C PRO A 21 2.88 10.03 -1.46
N LYS A 22 2.59 10.20 -2.73
CA LYS A 22 2.92 9.16 -3.70
C LYS A 22 4.41 8.91 -3.75
N SER A 23 5.20 9.93 -3.57
CA SER A 23 6.65 9.76 -3.61
C SER A 23 7.11 8.81 -2.51
N SER A 24 6.50 8.90 -1.34
CA SER A 24 6.84 7.98 -0.26
C SER A 24 6.44 6.56 -0.61
N LEU A 25 5.27 6.42 -1.22
CA LEU A 25 4.79 5.10 -1.58
C LEU A 25 5.68 4.47 -2.64
N TYR A 26 6.07 5.25 -3.64
CA TYR A 26 6.97 4.75 -4.66
C TYR A 26 8.27 4.26 -4.04
N LYS A 27 8.78 5.01 -3.09
CA LYS A 27 10.01 4.61 -2.44
C LYS A 27 9.84 3.29 -1.70
N LEU A 28 8.75 3.15 -0.98
CA LEU A 28 8.49 1.92 -0.26
C LEU A 28 8.35 0.74 -1.23
N ALA A 29 7.68 0.98 -2.35
CA ALA A 29 7.48 -0.08 -3.32
C ALA A 29 8.80 -0.49 -3.95
N LYS A 30 9.61 0.49 -4.30
CA LYS A 30 10.89 0.18 -4.94
C LYS A 30 11.83 -0.54 -3.99
N GLU A 31 11.73 -0.25 -2.71
CA GLU A 31 12.59 -0.89 -1.74
C GLU A 31 12.04 -2.21 -1.25
N GLY A 32 10.86 -2.57 -1.71
CA GLY A 32 10.25 -3.82 -1.31
C GLY A 32 9.79 -3.83 0.13
N LYS A 33 9.49 -2.66 0.66
CA LYS A 33 9.07 -2.56 2.07
C LYS A 33 7.58 -2.56 2.24
N ILE A 34 6.84 -2.68 1.17
CA ILE A 34 5.39 -2.72 1.22
C ILE A 34 4.92 -3.76 0.21
N PRO A 35 3.91 -4.55 0.54
CA PRO A 35 3.43 -5.58 -0.38
C PRO A 35 2.85 -4.95 -1.63
N CYS A 36 3.42 -5.29 -2.76
CA CYS A 36 2.97 -4.72 -4.03
C CYS A 36 3.45 -5.61 -5.16
N LYS A 37 2.91 -5.37 -6.32
CA LYS A 37 3.30 -6.05 -7.52
C LYS A 37 3.43 -5.05 -8.63
N LYS A 38 4.41 -5.26 -9.48
CA LYS A 38 4.56 -4.41 -10.64
C LYS A 38 4.00 -5.13 -11.85
N VAL A 39 2.96 -4.56 -12.42
CA VAL A 39 2.31 -5.14 -13.58
C VAL A 39 2.61 -4.23 -14.75
N GLY A 40 3.46 -4.70 -15.66
CA GLY A 40 3.90 -3.88 -16.74
C GLY A 40 4.68 -2.71 -16.20
N ARG A 41 4.18 -1.52 -16.37
CA ARG A 41 4.84 -0.33 -15.88
C ARG A 41 4.20 0.24 -14.65
N HIS A 42 3.19 -0.43 -14.14
CA HIS A 42 2.39 0.15 -13.07
C HIS A 42 2.48 -0.69 -11.83
N TRP A 43 2.57 -0.04 -10.69
CA TRP A 43 2.52 -0.73 -9.42
C TRP A 43 1.08 -0.99 -9.04
N ARG A 44 0.85 -2.15 -8.46
CA ARG A 44 -0.47 -2.50 -7.97
C ARG A 44 -0.35 -2.99 -6.56
N PHE A 45 -1.32 -2.63 -5.74
CA PHE A 45 -1.32 -2.97 -4.33
C PHE A 45 -2.61 -3.68 -4.00
N HIS A 46 -2.51 -4.69 -3.16
CA HIS A 46 -3.69 -5.38 -2.68
C HIS A 46 -4.09 -4.75 -1.37
N ARG A 47 -5.34 -4.30 -1.28
CA ARG A 47 -5.79 -3.64 -0.08
C ARG A 47 -5.65 -4.53 1.14
N ASP A 48 -6.04 -5.81 1.00
CA ASP A 48 -5.93 -6.73 2.13
C ASP A 48 -4.49 -6.90 2.57
N ALA A 49 -3.58 -6.98 1.63
CA ALA A 49 -2.17 -7.12 1.96
C ALA A 49 -1.65 -5.87 2.66
N ILE A 50 -2.11 -4.71 2.21
CA ILE A 50 -1.70 -3.47 2.83
C ILE A 50 -2.25 -3.39 4.26
N ASP A 51 -3.49 -3.83 4.44
CA ASP A 51 -4.06 -3.83 5.78
C ASP A 51 -3.25 -4.70 6.73
N MET A 52 -2.86 -5.87 6.27
CA MET A 52 -2.06 -6.76 7.09
C MET A 52 -0.69 -6.19 7.34
N TRP A 53 -0.11 -5.59 6.32
CA TRP A 53 1.19 -4.98 6.46
C TRP A 53 1.14 -3.86 7.50
N LEU A 54 0.09 -3.06 7.43
CA LEU A 54 -0.06 -1.95 8.35
C LEU A 54 -0.28 -2.46 9.78
N ALA A 55 -1.08 -3.50 9.90
CA ALA A 55 -1.36 -4.06 11.22
C ALA A 55 -0.11 -4.67 11.86
N ASN A 56 0.82 -5.11 11.03
CA ASN A 56 2.03 -5.72 11.52
C ASN A 56 3.15 -4.74 11.76
N GLN A 57 2.91 -3.46 11.48
CA GLN A 57 3.93 -2.47 11.76
C GLN A 57 4.08 -2.33 13.26
N GLU A 58 5.31 -2.26 13.69
CA GLU A 58 5.55 -2.11 15.09
C GLU A 58 5.07 -0.76 15.52
N PRO A 59 4.31 -0.69 16.52
CA PRO A 59 3.83 0.61 16.96
C PRO A 59 4.91 1.34 17.68
N THR A 60 6.03 1.21 17.41
CA THR A 60 7.06 1.90 18.02
C THR A 60 6.66 3.06 18.69
N ASP A 61 6.54 3.26 19.41
CA ASP A 61 6.35 4.37 19.97
C ASP A 61 5.32 4.99 19.76
N GLY A 62 4.90 4.63 19.86
CA GLY A 62 3.98 5.14 19.63
C GLY A 62 3.58 6.03 19.18
N SER A 63 3.84 6.22 19.05
CA SER A 63 3.55 6.91 18.48
C SER A 63 2.84 7.16 17.88
N LYS A 64 2.92 7.33 17.88
CA LYS A 64 2.37 7.74 17.42
C LYS A 64 1.62 7.79 17.02
N SER A 65 1.33 7.98 17.04
CA SER A 65 0.63 8.18 16.67
C SER A 65 0.17 8.38 16.55
#